data_707c82c26e657c11abb3d7f2f714f056
#
_entry.id   707c82c26e657c11abb3d7f2f714f056
#
_cell.length_a   1.000
_cell.length_b   1.000
_cell.length_c   1.000
_cell.angle_alpha   90.00
_cell.angle_beta   90.00
_cell.angle_gamma   90.00
#
_symmetry.space_group_name_H-M   'P 1'
#
loop_
_entity.id
_entity.type
_entity.pdbx_description
1 polymer ?
#
loop_
_entity_poly.entity_id
_entity_poly.type
_entity_poly.pdbx_seq_one_letter_code
_entity_poly.pdbx_strand_id
1 'polypeptide(L)'
;MLVRNHHIGSFMNILCKLVAISAISVYSFNHIAEAGTLADGKWASAKCGPRPIAPALDLNNEDAYNKSVSAVNAYREQVKPYLDCIVEEANADIQAINNQARNEQLAIQEANNQIVEDAKTASEKFK
;
A
#
# COMPACT_ATOMS: atom_id res chain seq x y z
N MET A 1 -34.51 55.12 -55.39
CA MET A 1 -35.47 55.31 -54.28
C MET A 1 -35.04 54.32 -53.23
N LEU A 2 -34.18 54.75 -52.32
CA LEU A 2 -34.48 54.99 -50.90
C LEU A 2 -35.20 53.80 -50.29
N VAL A 3 -34.77 53.15 -49.26
CA VAL A 3 -34.36 53.58 -47.89
C VAL A 3 -33.79 52.34 -47.22
N ARG A 4 -32.59 52.29 -46.67
CA ARG A 4 -32.23 52.63 -45.29
C ARG A 4 -33.01 51.84 -44.24
N ASN A 5 -32.37 51.02 -43.45
CA ASN A 5 -31.93 51.29 -42.08
C ASN A 5 -31.53 49.99 -41.38
N HIS A 6 -30.39 50.06 -40.75
CA HIS A 6 -30.19 50.20 -39.31
C HIS A 6 -30.79 49.08 -38.45
N HIS A 7 -29.98 48.36 -37.81
CA HIS A 7 -29.72 48.45 -36.34
C HIS A 7 -28.69 47.38 -35.95
N ILE A 8 -27.55 47.81 -35.62
CA ILE A 8 -27.12 48.16 -34.26
C ILE A 8 -27.39 47.05 -33.25
N GLY A 9 -26.35 46.37 -32.95
CA GLY A 9 -25.81 46.28 -31.60
C GLY A 9 -26.64 45.48 -30.61
N SER A 10 -26.22 44.32 -30.36
CA SER A 10 -26.38 43.79 -29.02
C SER A 10 -25.04 43.26 -28.55
N PHE A 11 -24.41 44.09 -27.79
CA PHE A 11 -23.26 43.72 -26.97
C PHE A 11 -23.73 42.67 -25.97
N MET A 12 -23.53 41.43 -26.29
CA MET A 12 -23.70 40.37 -25.34
C MET A 12 -22.48 40.34 -24.46
N ASN A 13 -22.59 40.99 -23.31
CA ASN A 13 -21.68 40.86 -22.19
C ASN A 13 -21.56 39.40 -21.79
N ILE A 14 -20.57 38.72 -22.32
CA ILE A 14 -20.15 37.44 -21.77
C ILE A 14 -19.37 37.80 -20.52
N LEU A 15 -20.09 37.91 -19.41
CA LEU A 15 -19.48 37.82 -18.08
C LEU A 15 -18.81 36.44 -17.97
N CYS A 16 -17.53 36.44 -18.21
CA CYS A 16 -16.67 35.31 -17.91
C CYS A 16 -16.63 35.16 -16.38
N LYS A 17 -17.56 34.37 -15.83
CA LYS A 17 -17.48 33.92 -14.44
C LYS A 17 -16.31 32.96 -14.38
N LEU A 18 -15.16 33.48 -13.95
CA LEU A 18 -14.02 32.69 -13.49
C LEU A 18 -14.45 31.91 -12.25
N VAL A 19 -14.92 30.70 -12.45
CA VAL A 19 -15.04 29.73 -11.38
C VAL A 19 -13.63 29.25 -11.07
N ALA A 20 -13.04 29.83 -10.03
CA ALA A 20 -11.82 29.33 -9.46
C ALA A 20 -12.11 27.95 -8.86
N ILE A 21 -11.87 26.90 -9.61
CA ILE A 21 -11.85 25.53 -9.11
C ILE A 21 -10.58 25.41 -8.28
N SER A 22 -10.72 25.62 -6.98
CA SER A 22 -9.69 25.29 -6.01
C SER A 22 -9.50 23.78 -6.06
N ALA A 23 -8.50 23.32 -6.78
CA ALA A 23 -8.05 21.93 -6.74
C ALA A 23 -7.48 21.67 -5.34
N ILE A 24 -8.32 21.15 -4.45
CA ILE A 24 -7.88 20.56 -3.19
C ILE A 24 -7.11 19.31 -3.59
N SER A 25 -5.80 19.45 -3.76
CA SER A 25 -4.90 18.31 -3.88
C SER A 25 -4.94 17.55 -2.56
N VAL A 26 -5.81 16.57 -2.46
CA VAL A 26 -5.77 15.58 -1.40
C VAL A 26 -4.49 14.80 -1.61
N TYR A 27 -3.42 15.20 -0.95
CA TYR A 27 -2.24 14.37 -0.81
C TYR A 27 -2.65 13.16 0.02
N SER A 28 -3.15 12.14 -0.65
CA SER A 28 -3.22 10.81 -0.08
C SER A 28 -1.79 10.41 0.21
N PHE A 29 -1.37 10.56 1.46
CA PHE A 29 -0.20 9.85 1.96
C PHE A 29 -0.52 8.37 1.83
N ASN A 30 -0.18 7.81 0.67
CA ASN A 30 -0.04 6.37 0.55
C ASN A 30 1.07 6.00 1.53
N HIS A 31 0.70 5.64 2.74
CA HIS A 31 1.57 4.84 3.57
C HIS A 31 1.72 3.51 2.82
N ILE A 32 2.74 3.46 1.98
CA ILE A 32 3.20 2.19 1.44
C ILE A 32 3.57 1.40 2.69
N ALA A 33 2.72 0.46 3.08
CA ALA A 33 3.08 -0.50 4.10
C ALA A 33 4.31 -1.21 3.54
N GLU A 34 5.47 -0.90 4.11
CA GLU A 34 6.72 -1.52 3.70
C GLU A 34 6.62 -2.98 4.15
N ALA A 35 6.35 -3.85 3.20
CA ALA A 35 6.28 -5.28 3.41
C ALA A 35 7.69 -5.85 3.47
N GLY A 36 7.88 -6.93 4.18
CA GLY A 36 9.10 -7.71 4.12
C GLY A 36 9.39 -8.20 2.70
N THR A 37 10.61 -8.56 2.44
CA THR A 37 11.03 -9.06 1.13
C THR A 37 11.11 -10.58 1.14
N LEU A 38 10.59 -11.22 0.08
CA LEU A 38 10.73 -12.66 -0.15
C LEU A 38 11.68 -12.88 -1.34
N ALA A 39 12.87 -13.40 -1.06
CA ALA A 39 13.86 -13.74 -2.07
C ALA A 39 14.38 -15.17 -1.84
N ASP A 40 14.44 -15.98 -2.90
CA ASP A 40 14.93 -17.38 -2.86
C ASP A 40 14.23 -18.24 -1.78
N GLY A 41 12.92 -18.00 -1.56
CA GLY A 41 12.12 -18.70 -0.55
C GLY A 41 12.42 -18.28 0.89
N LYS A 42 13.20 -17.23 1.10
CA LYS A 42 13.50 -16.65 2.42
C LYS A 42 12.86 -15.30 2.56
N TRP A 43 12.04 -15.16 3.59
CA TRP A 43 11.45 -13.89 3.96
C TRP A 43 12.40 -13.11 4.87
N ALA A 44 12.49 -11.79 4.67
CA ALA A 44 13.24 -10.87 5.50
C ALA A 44 12.37 -9.66 5.84
N SER A 45 12.39 -9.26 7.10
CA SER A 45 11.71 -8.06 7.59
C SER A 45 12.31 -6.79 6.99
N ALA A 46 11.44 -5.84 6.65
CA ALA A 46 11.84 -4.49 6.25
C ALA A 46 11.85 -3.50 7.42
N LYS A 47 11.09 -3.77 8.51
CA LYS A 47 10.85 -2.80 9.60
C LYS A 47 11.56 -3.10 10.89
N CYS A 48 11.91 -4.37 11.14
CA CYS A 48 12.37 -4.79 12.47
C CYS A 48 13.85 -4.50 12.76
N GLY A 49 14.53 -3.83 11.83
CA GLY A 49 15.93 -3.50 11.98
C GLY A 49 16.87 -4.71 11.95
N PRO A 50 18.13 -4.51 12.34
CA PRO A 50 19.12 -5.59 12.28
C PRO A 50 18.85 -6.65 13.36
N ARG A 51 19.07 -7.90 13.00
CA ARG A 51 18.99 -9.02 13.94
C ARG A 51 19.98 -8.82 15.10
N PRO A 52 19.54 -8.94 16.37
CA PRO A 52 20.45 -8.91 17.51
C PRO A 52 21.54 -9.98 17.41
N ILE A 53 22.78 -9.60 17.72
CA ILE A 53 23.93 -10.49 17.66
C ILE A 53 24.23 -11.00 19.07
N ALA A 54 24.29 -12.33 19.23
CA ALA A 54 24.64 -12.93 20.51
C ALA A 54 26.08 -12.55 20.90
N PRO A 55 26.31 -12.13 22.17
CA PRO A 55 27.62 -11.77 22.64
C PRO A 55 28.55 -12.99 22.73
N ALA A 56 29.82 -12.79 22.47
CA ALA A 56 30.84 -13.76 22.85
C ALA A 56 31.04 -13.74 24.37
N LEU A 57 31.15 -14.92 24.97
CA LEU A 57 31.33 -15.05 26.41
C LEU A 57 32.81 -15.23 26.75
N ASP A 58 33.28 -14.48 27.75
CA ASP A 58 34.56 -14.71 28.40
C ASP A 58 34.32 -15.20 29.83
N LEU A 59 34.72 -16.44 30.11
CA LEU A 59 34.46 -17.12 31.38
C LEU A 59 35.75 -17.44 32.13
N ASN A 60 36.90 -16.80 31.77
CA ASN A 60 38.21 -17.15 32.29
C ASN A 60 38.46 -16.71 33.74
N ASN A 61 37.70 -15.70 34.23
CA ASN A 61 37.78 -15.22 35.60
C ASN A 61 36.45 -14.58 36.04
N GLU A 62 36.30 -14.24 37.30
CA GLU A 62 35.04 -13.71 37.88
C GLU A 62 34.61 -12.40 37.21
N ASP A 63 35.54 -11.46 36.97
CA ASP A 63 35.23 -10.19 36.33
C ASP A 63 34.75 -10.36 34.88
N ALA A 64 35.43 -11.25 34.14
CA ALA A 64 35.05 -11.55 32.77
C ALA A 64 33.70 -12.27 32.71
N TYR A 65 33.44 -13.17 33.64
CA TYR A 65 32.13 -13.82 33.80
C TYR A 65 31.02 -12.79 34.06
N ASN A 66 31.21 -11.90 35.04
CA ASN A 66 30.20 -10.88 35.38
C ASN A 66 29.89 -9.92 34.20
N LYS A 67 30.94 -9.55 33.42
CA LYS A 67 30.74 -8.77 32.19
C LYS A 67 29.96 -9.54 31.13
N SER A 68 30.27 -10.85 30.97
CA SER A 68 29.54 -11.72 30.05
C SER A 68 28.06 -11.87 30.44
N VAL A 69 27.76 -12.03 31.72
CA VAL A 69 26.38 -12.06 32.21
C VAL A 69 25.63 -10.77 31.88
N SER A 70 26.27 -9.63 32.09
CA SER A 70 25.69 -8.31 31.74
C SER A 70 25.42 -8.20 30.24
N ALA A 71 26.35 -8.65 29.39
CA ALA A 71 26.18 -8.64 27.93
C ALA A 71 25.06 -9.58 27.47
N VAL A 72 24.90 -10.75 28.10
CA VAL A 72 23.78 -11.66 27.83
C VAL A 72 22.43 -11.04 28.20
N ASN A 73 22.36 -10.35 29.32
CA ASN A 73 21.12 -9.68 29.74
C ASN A 73 20.74 -8.56 28.75
N ALA A 74 21.70 -7.72 28.35
CA ALA A 74 21.47 -6.68 27.35
C ALA A 74 21.04 -7.26 25.99
N TYR A 75 21.61 -8.40 25.58
CA TYR A 75 21.17 -9.11 24.38
C TYR A 75 19.74 -9.60 24.49
N ARG A 76 19.37 -10.21 25.62
CA ARG A 76 18.00 -10.71 25.85
C ARG A 76 16.95 -9.62 25.82
N GLU A 77 17.28 -8.43 26.30
CA GLU A 77 16.40 -7.26 26.23
C GLU A 77 16.10 -6.83 24.78
N GLN A 78 17.03 -7.06 23.86
CA GLN A 78 16.86 -6.75 22.44
C GLN A 78 16.13 -7.87 21.66
N VAL A 79 16.32 -9.14 22.10
CA VAL A 79 15.78 -10.30 21.38
C VAL A 79 14.26 -10.32 21.37
N LYS A 80 13.63 -10.08 22.52
CA LYS A 80 12.16 -10.18 22.61
C LYS A 80 11.46 -9.17 21.68
N PRO A 81 11.73 -7.86 21.73
CA PRO A 81 11.06 -6.90 20.85
C PRO A 81 11.38 -7.17 19.37
N TYR A 82 12.57 -7.66 19.03
CA TYR A 82 12.90 -8.06 17.68
C TYR A 82 12.02 -9.22 17.19
N LEU A 83 11.88 -10.26 17.99
CA LEU A 83 11.05 -11.43 17.65
C LEU A 83 9.56 -11.06 17.55
N ASP A 84 9.06 -10.24 18.46
CA ASP A 84 7.68 -9.74 18.40
C ASP A 84 7.43 -8.97 17.10
N CYS A 85 8.34 -8.07 16.72
CA CYS A 85 8.27 -7.32 15.47
C CYS A 85 8.29 -8.25 14.24
N ILE A 86 9.17 -9.24 14.18
CA ILE A 86 9.26 -10.23 13.09
C ILE A 86 7.92 -10.96 12.91
N VAL A 87 7.31 -11.39 13.99
CA VAL A 87 6.02 -12.10 13.93
C VAL A 87 4.89 -11.18 13.47
N GLU A 88 4.86 -9.95 13.97
CA GLU A 88 3.84 -8.97 13.60
C GLU A 88 3.93 -8.61 12.10
N GLU A 89 5.13 -8.30 11.61
CA GLU A 89 5.33 -7.96 10.19
C GLU A 89 5.01 -9.15 9.28
N ALA A 90 5.48 -10.34 9.59
CA ALA A 90 5.18 -11.53 8.81
C ALA A 90 3.66 -11.83 8.74
N ASN A 91 2.94 -11.66 9.86
CA ASN A 91 1.49 -11.84 9.88
C ASN A 91 0.78 -10.78 9.02
N ALA A 92 1.23 -9.53 9.06
CA ALA A 92 0.68 -8.48 8.21
C ALA A 92 0.89 -8.78 6.71
N ASP A 93 2.07 -9.24 6.32
CA ASP A 93 2.40 -9.64 4.96
C ASP A 93 1.54 -10.82 4.48
N ILE A 94 1.36 -11.84 5.32
CA ILE A 94 0.49 -12.98 5.02
C ILE A 94 -0.94 -12.53 4.78
N GLN A 95 -1.46 -11.62 5.61
CA GLN A 95 -2.80 -11.08 5.43
C GLN A 95 -2.93 -10.28 4.13
N ALA A 96 -1.94 -9.45 3.80
CA ALA A 96 -1.92 -8.68 2.56
C ALA A 96 -1.92 -9.59 1.33
N ILE A 97 -1.08 -10.64 1.32
CA ILE A 97 -1.01 -11.63 0.24
C ILE A 97 -2.35 -12.37 0.08
N ASN A 98 -2.94 -12.83 1.19
CA ASN A 98 -4.22 -13.54 1.17
C ASN A 98 -5.36 -12.66 0.65
N ASN A 99 -5.41 -11.39 1.07
CA ASN A 99 -6.42 -10.45 0.60
C ASN A 99 -6.25 -10.15 -0.89
N GLN A 100 -5.03 -9.94 -1.36
CA GLN A 100 -4.76 -9.69 -2.77
C GLN A 100 -5.14 -10.92 -3.64
N ALA A 101 -4.79 -12.12 -3.23
CA ALA A 101 -5.16 -13.34 -3.93
C ALA A 101 -6.69 -13.53 -4.00
N ARG A 102 -7.40 -13.20 -2.92
CA ARG A 102 -8.87 -13.25 -2.89
C ARG A 102 -9.49 -12.20 -3.82
N ASN A 103 -8.98 -10.98 -3.81
CA ASN A 103 -9.47 -9.92 -4.68
C ASN A 103 -9.31 -10.27 -6.15
N GLU A 104 -8.18 -10.88 -6.52
CA GLU A 104 -7.94 -11.36 -7.87
C GLU A 104 -8.94 -12.47 -8.28
N GLN A 105 -9.20 -13.41 -7.39
CA GLN A 105 -10.20 -14.46 -7.65
C GLN A 105 -11.60 -13.88 -7.87
N LEU A 106 -12.01 -12.89 -7.06
CA LEU A 106 -13.31 -12.22 -7.21
C LEU A 106 -13.39 -11.45 -8.52
N ALA A 107 -12.34 -10.74 -8.90
CA ALA A 107 -12.31 -9.99 -10.16
C ALA A 107 -12.43 -10.91 -11.39
N ILE A 108 -11.75 -12.05 -11.38
CA ILE A 108 -11.86 -13.06 -12.45
C ILE A 108 -13.27 -13.66 -12.49
N GLN A 109 -13.86 -13.95 -11.33
CA GLN A 109 -15.22 -14.49 -11.26
C GLN A 109 -16.25 -13.50 -11.81
N GLU A 110 -16.13 -12.22 -11.46
CA GLU A 110 -16.99 -11.15 -11.96
C GLU A 110 -16.86 -11.00 -13.49
N ALA A 111 -15.64 -10.96 -14.01
CA ALA A 111 -15.39 -10.91 -15.45
C ALA A 111 -16.00 -12.12 -16.18
N ASN A 112 -15.89 -13.32 -15.62
CA ASN A 112 -16.52 -14.53 -16.19
C ASN A 112 -18.05 -14.43 -16.21
N ASN A 113 -18.66 -13.94 -15.13
CA ASN A 113 -20.11 -13.76 -15.06
C ASN A 113 -20.57 -12.73 -16.11
N GLN A 114 -19.82 -11.64 -16.29
CA GLN A 114 -20.13 -10.64 -17.30
C GLN A 114 -20.08 -11.23 -18.73
N ILE A 115 -19.07 -12.03 -19.04
CA ILE A 115 -18.95 -12.73 -20.34
C ILE A 115 -20.17 -13.61 -20.59
N VAL A 116 -20.64 -14.34 -19.58
CA VAL A 116 -21.83 -15.21 -19.70
C VAL A 116 -23.08 -14.40 -19.99
N GLU A 117 -23.30 -13.29 -19.30
CA GLU A 117 -24.46 -12.41 -19.54
C GLU A 117 -24.40 -11.74 -20.91
N ASP A 118 -23.23 -11.29 -21.34
CA ASP A 118 -23.03 -10.69 -22.65
C ASP A 118 -23.32 -11.70 -23.77
N ALA A 119 -22.84 -12.95 -23.62
CA ALA A 119 -23.09 -14.02 -24.57
C ALA A 119 -24.58 -14.38 -24.64
N LYS A 120 -25.28 -14.44 -23.51
CA LYS A 120 -26.72 -14.67 -23.44
C LYS A 120 -27.50 -13.55 -24.14
N THR A 121 -27.18 -12.31 -23.83
CA THR A 121 -27.80 -11.14 -24.46
C THR A 121 -27.59 -11.13 -25.97
N ALA A 122 -26.39 -11.47 -26.43
CA ALA A 122 -26.10 -11.59 -27.85
C ALA A 122 -26.92 -12.72 -28.51
N SER A 123 -27.05 -13.86 -27.86
CA SER A 123 -27.81 -15.00 -28.40
C SER A 123 -29.32 -14.69 -28.59
N GLU A 124 -29.89 -13.84 -27.76
CA GLU A 124 -31.28 -13.40 -27.85
C GLU A 124 -31.51 -12.45 -29.05
N LYS A 125 -30.50 -11.72 -29.48
CA LYS A 125 -30.58 -10.83 -30.67
C LYS A 125 -30.52 -11.57 -31.99
N PHE A 126 -30.01 -12.79 -32.00
CA PHE A 126 -29.82 -13.58 -33.21
C PHE A 126 -30.87 -14.71 -33.38
N LYS A 127 -31.88 -14.73 -32.53
CA LYS A 127 -33.07 -15.62 -32.68
C LYS A 127 -34.14 -14.90 -33.51
#